data_8733a0b19b0eaf0444d5dbbe511214e3
#
_entry.id   8733a0b19b0eaf0444d5dbbe511214e3
#
_cell.length_a   1.000
_cell.length_b   1.000
_cell.length_c   1.000
_cell.angle_alpha   90.00
_cell.angle_beta   90.00
_cell.angle_gamma   90.00
#
_symmetry.space_group_name_H-M   'P 1'
#
loop_
_entity.id
_entity.type
_entity.pdbx_description
1 polymer ?
#
loop_
_entity_poly.entity_id
_entity_poly.type
_entity_poly.pdbx_seq_one_letter_code
_entity_poly.pdbx_strand_id
1 'polypeptide(L)'
;MNPTVGALQATFGNAIGRASDMRDGWTSVTVTADRLRDVMTWLRDTPEHRYDYLVDVTAVEYRDRERPLEVVYQLRSLERKANLRVKVELDPRGELAVDSVTPLWAGADWLEREVYDMFGVVFAGHPDLRRILMWETYAEGYPLRKDFPLRGRFSRSEQVRQALNVNPEANYSMEELSIAEAYDELPGDMRERLRRGERGKVRDSE
;
A
#
# COMPACT_ATOMS: atom_id res chain seq x y z
N MET A 1 14.36 12.38 -24.13
CA MET A 1 14.95 11.90 -22.86
C MET A 1 15.03 13.07 -21.89
N ASN A 2 14.58 12.93 -20.66
CA ASN A 2 14.56 14.00 -19.65
C ASN A 2 15.99 14.44 -19.34
N PRO A 3 16.33 15.74 -19.40
CA PRO A 3 17.68 16.26 -19.14
C PRO A 3 18.19 15.91 -17.72
N THR A 4 17.29 15.72 -16.77
CA THR A 4 17.61 15.28 -15.40
C THR A 4 18.38 13.95 -15.37
N VAL A 5 18.09 13.02 -16.29
CA VAL A 5 18.77 11.71 -16.31
C VAL A 5 20.25 11.84 -16.62
N GLY A 6 20.62 12.71 -17.58
CA GLY A 6 22.02 12.97 -17.87
C GLY A 6 22.77 13.58 -16.68
N ALA A 7 22.13 14.50 -15.96
CA ALA A 7 22.69 15.10 -14.75
C ALA A 7 22.83 14.08 -13.61
N LEU A 8 21.84 13.19 -13.42
CA LEU A 8 21.92 12.09 -12.46
C LEU A 8 23.10 11.16 -12.76
N GLN A 9 23.26 10.75 -14.02
CA GLN A 9 24.37 9.89 -14.43
C GLN A 9 25.74 10.55 -14.20
N ALA A 10 25.85 11.84 -14.47
CA ALA A 10 27.07 12.62 -14.22
C ALA A 10 27.40 12.73 -12.73
N THR A 11 26.38 12.87 -11.86
CA THR A 11 26.57 13.06 -10.41
C THR A 11 26.75 11.75 -9.66
N PHE A 12 25.98 10.73 -9.98
CA PHE A 12 25.93 9.47 -9.21
C PHE A 12 26.53 8.26 -9.93
N GLY A 13 26.96 8.41 -11.19
CA GLY A 13 27.69 7.39 -11.93
C GLY A 13 26.99 6.03 -11.93
N ASN A 14 27.66 5.02 -11.38
CA ASN A 14 27.21 3.63 -11.37
C ASN A 14 25.95 3.37 -10.52
N ALA A 15 25.55 4.30 -9.67
CA ALA A 15 24.31 4.18 -8.91
C ALA A 15 23.07 4.35 -9.81
N ILE A 16 23.24 4.95 -10.99
CA ILE A 16 22.16 5.17 -11.96
C ILE A 16 22.26 4.09 -13.04
N GLY A 17 21.27 3.23 -13.06
CA GLY A 17 21.17 2.15 -14.04
C GLY A 17 20.43 2.55 -15.30
N ARG A 18 19.54 1.65 -15.78
CA ARG A 18 18.82 1.85 -17.02
C ARG A 18 17.85 3.04 -16.94
N ALA A 19 17.87 3.87 -17.96
CA ALA A 19 16.91 4.94 -18.17
C ALA A 19 16.14 4.73 -19.49
N SER A 20 14.85 5.03 -19.49
CA SER A 20 13.99 4.90 -20.68
C SER A 20 12.80 5.85 -20.64
N ASP A 21 12.43 6.38 -21.79
CA ASP A 21 11.18 7.11 -21.92
C ASP A 21 10.03 6.11 -22.10
N MET A 22 8.98 6.28 -21.32
CA MET A 22 7.81 5.42 -21.30
C MET A 22 6.72 5.97 -22.24
N ARG A 23 5.80 5.11 -22.68
CA ARG A 23 4.70 5.49 -23.58
C ARG A 23 3.73 6.50 -22.96
N ASP A 24 3.68 6.57 -21.65
CA ASP A 24 2.85 7.48 -20.86
C ASP A 24 3.45 8.89 -20.73
N GLY A 25 4.60 9.16 -21.39
CA GLY A 25 5.31 10.43 -21.32
C GLY A 25 6.20 10.61 -20.08
N TRP A 26 6.31 9.59 -19.22
CA TRP A 26 7.22 9.58 -18.09
C TRP A 26 8.59 9.07 -18.49
N THR A 27 9.64 9.67 -17.95
CA THR A 27 10.97 9.08 -18.01
C THR A 27 11.19 8.21 -16.78
N SER A 28 11.65 6.98 -16.98
CA SER A 28 11.97 6.04 -15.90
C SER A 28 13.47 5.89 -15.77
N VAL A 29 13.98 5.83 -14.54
CA VAL A 29 15.39 5.61 -14.20
C VAL A 29 15.51 4.60 -13.07
N THR A 30 16.42 3.63 -13.19
CA THR A 30 16.73 2.67 -12.11
C THR A 30 17.86 3.21 -11.26
N VAL A 31 17.72 3.10 -9.93
CA VAL A 31 18.69 3.55 -8.93
C VAL A 31 19.00 2.37 -8.00
N THR A 32 20.25 2.26 -7.54
CA THR A 32 20.64 1.25 -6.54
C THR A 32 20.05 1.60 -5.17
N ALA A 33 19.69 0.59 -4.39
CA ALA A 33 18.99 0.78 -3.10
C ALA A 33 19.82 1.59 -2.09
N ASP A 34 21.14 1.35 -2.06
CA ASP A 34 22.11 2.03 -1.18
C ASP A 34 22.26 3.53 -1.45
N ARG A 35 21.92 4.00 -2.65
CA ARG A 35 22.03 5.40 -3.05
C ARG A 35 20.69 6.11 -3.22
N LEU A 36 19.59 5.40 -2.94
CA LEU A 36 18.25 5.93 -3.14
C LEU A 36 18.05 7.27 -2.44
N ARG A 37 18.38 7.37 -1.16
CA ARG A 37 18.16 8.58 -0.35
C ARG A 37 18.96 9.77 -0.87
N ASP A 38 20.22 9.55 -1.25
CA ASP A 38 21.07 10.61 -1.79
C ASP A 38 20.51 11.13 -3.12
N VAL A 39 20.11 10.22 -4.01
CA VAL A 39 19.50 10.56 -5.31
C VAL A 39 18.18 11.33 -5.11
N MET A 40 17.32 10.86 -4.21
CA MET A 40 16.04 11.51 -3.93
C MET A 40 16.21 12.89 -3.32
N THR A 41 17.17 13.06 -2.41
CA THR A 41 17.53 14.37 -1.84
C THR A 41 18.01 15.32 -2.92
N TRP A 42 18.90 14.84 -3.77
CA TRP A 42 19.42 15.63 -4.89
C TRP A 42 18.31 16.06 -5.86
N LEU A 43 17.40 15.14 -6.23
CA LEU A 43 16.28 15.42 -7.12
C LEU A 43 15.34 16.50 -6.55
N ARG A 44 15.10 16.49 -5.23
CA ARG A 44 14.24 17.46 -4.57
C ARG A 44 14.92 18.83 -4.44
N ASP A 45 16.17 18.84 -4.02
CA ASP A 45 16.84 20.05 -3.53
C ASP A 45 17.61 20.81 -4.62
N THR A 46 17.97 20.14 -5.73
CA THR A 46 18.71 20.79 -6.83
C THR A 46 17.78 21.75 -7.60
N PRO A 47 18.08 23.06 -7.64
CA PRO A 47 17.19 24.07 -8.22
C PRO A 47 16.88 23.83 -9.71
N GLU A 48 17.82 23.25 -10.46
CA GLU A 48 17.67 22.98 -11.89
C GLU A 48 16.68 21.84 -12.17
N HIS A 49 16.40 20.98 -11.18
CA HIS A 49 15.55 19.79 -11.34
C HIS A 49 14.28 19.87 -10.49
N ARG A 50 14.42 20.14 -9.21
CA ARG A 50 13.39 20.45 -8.22
C ARG A 50 12.11 19.59 -8.36
N TYR A 51 12.25 18.29 -8.10
CA TYR A 51 11.12 17.37 -8.00
C TYR A 51 10.51 17.50 -6.60
N ASP A 52 9.74 18.55 -6.39
CA ASP A 52 9.16 18.95 -5.11
C ASP A 52 7.90 18.17 -4.74
N TYR A 53 7.32 17.43 -5.68
CA TYR A 53 6.09 16.68 -5.46
C TYR A 53 6.28 15.17 -5.65
N LEU A 54 6.06 14.40 -4.57
CA LEU A 54 5.94 12.95 -4.62
C LEU A 54 4.48 12.62 -4.97
N VAL A 55 4.29 12.04 -6.14
CA VAL A 55 2.95 11.66 -6.64
C VAL A 55 2.51 10.35 -6.01
N ASP A 56 3.44 9.36 -5.98
CA ASP A 56 3.12 8.01 -5.54
C ASP A 56 4.37 7.22 -5.17
N VAL A 57 4.21 6.24 -4.26
CA VAL A 57 5.19 5.16 -4.00
C VAL A 57 4.44 3.85 -4.07
N THR A 58 4.87 2.97 -4.96
CA THR A 58 4.26 1.65 -5.10
C THR A 58 5.31 0.59 -5.37
N ALA A 59 4.92 -0.68 -5.43
CA ALA A 59 5.81 -1.75 -5.82
C ALA A 59 5.18 -2.65 -6.88
N VAL A 60 6.03 -3.29 -7.67
CA VAL A 60 5.62 -4.25 -8.69
C VAL A 60 6.51 -5.48 -8.61
N GLU A 61 5.93 -6.66 -8.59
CA GLU A 61 6.67 -7.91 -8.66
C GLU A 61 6.51 -8.57 -10.04
N TYR A 62 7.63 -8.90 -10.66
CA TYR A 62 7.71 -9.58 -11.96
C TYR A 62 8.10 -11.06 -11.74
N ARG A 63 7.60 -11.97 -12.59
CA ARG A 63 7.88 -13.41 -12.45
C ARG A 63 9.25 -13.83 -13.00
N ASP A 64 9.66 -13.18 -14.11
CA ASP A 64 10.75 -13.68 -14.96
C ASP A 64 11.98 -12.74 -14.91
N ARG A 65 12.26 -12.13 -13.75
CA ARG A 65 13.41 -11.25 -13.57
C ARG A 65 14.34 -11.78 -12.47
N GLU A 66 15.62 -11.50 -12.60
CA GLU A 66 16.62 -11.82 -11.57
C GLU A 66 16.33 -11.09 -10.26
N ARG A 67 15.95 -9.79 -10.37
CA ARG A 67 15.44 -8.96 -9.27
C ARG A 67 13.97 -8.65 -9.56
N PRO A 68 13.07 -9.52 -9.11
CA PRO A 68 11.69 -9.45 -9.53
C PRO A 68 10.90 -8.33 -8.89
N LEU A 69 11.30 -7.79 -7.74
CA LEU A 69 10.58 -6.75 -7.03
C LEU A 69 11.15 -5.37 -7.35
N GLU A 70 10.34 -4.48 -7.85
CA GLU A 70 10.67 -3.06 -8.06
C GLU A 70 9.85 -2.20 -7.09
N VAL A 71 10.51 -1.32 -6.32
CA VAL A 71 9.85 -0.18 -5.68
C VAL A 71 9.90 0.99 -6.65
N VAL A 72 8.77 1.64 -6.85
CA VAL A 72 8.57 2.67 -7.87
C VAL A 72 8.12 3.96 -7.21
N TYR A 73 8.91 5.00 -7.36
CA TYR A 73 8.62 6.35 -6.89
C TYR A 73 8.25 7.24 -8.08
N GLN A 74 7.12 7.89 -8.01
CA GLN A 74 6.64 8.79 -9.04
C GLN A 74 6.82 10.23 -8.56
N LEU A 75 7.73 10.95 -9.20
CA LEU A 75 8.09 12.32 -8.85
C LEU A 75 7.64 13.31 -9.91
N ARG A 76 7.24 14.49 -9.47
CA ARG A 76 6.87 15.59 -10.35
C ARG A 76 7.53 16.90 -9.91
N SER A 77 8.09 17.61 -10.87
CA SER A 77 8.46 19.00 -10.71
C SER A 77 7.29 19.87 -11.14
N LEU A 78 6.69 20.58 -10.20
CA LEU A 78 5.53 21.44 -10.48
C LEU A 78 5.94 22.64 -11.32
N GLU A 79 7.08 23.25 -11.00
CA GLU A 79 7.63 24.40 -11.72
C GLU A 79 7.99 24.06 -13.16
N ARG A 80 8.67 22.93 -13.38
CA ARG A 80 9.15 22.51 -14.71
C ARG A 80 8.14 21.68 -15.50
N LYS A 81 7.03 21.28 -14.87
CA LYS A 81 6.02 20.38 -15.46
C LYS A 81 6.64 19.08 -15.98
N ALA A 82 7.67 18.59 -15.29
CA ALA A 82 8.41 17.40 -15.65
C ALA A 82 8.05 16.24 -14.71
N ASN A 83 7.96 15.03 -15.26
CA ASN A 83 7.68 13.80 -14.53
C ASN A 83 8.91 12.89 -14.59
N LEU A 84 9.22 12.24 -13.47
CA LEU A 84 10.29 11.26 -13.37
C LEU A 84 9.83 10.07 -12.52
N ARG A 85 10.09 8.86 -13.01
CA ARG A 85 9.86 7.62 -12.28
C ARG A 85 11.19 7.04 -11.86
N VAL A 86 11.44 7.01 -10.55
CA VAL A 86 12.62 6.37 -9.96
C VAL A 86 12.24 4.95 -9.55
N LYS A 87 13.06 3.97 -9.92
CA LYS A 87 12.84 2.56 -9.64
C LYS A 87 14.02 1.98 -8.87
N VAL A 88 13.73 1.16 -7.88
CA VAL A 88 14.72 0.38 -7.15
C VAL A 88 14.38 -1.09 -7.30
N GLU A 89 15.31 -1.86 -7.88
CA GLU A 89 15.14 -3.30 -8.06
C GLU A 89 15.66 -4.06 -6.83
N LEU A 90 14.83 -4.90 -6.23
CA LEU A 90 15.12 -5.70 -5.05
C LEU A 90 15.04 -7.19 -5.36
N ASP A 91 15.88 -7.99 -4.68
CA ASP A 91 15.79 -9.45 -4.72
C ASP A 91 15.00 -9.94 -3.49
N PRO A 92 13.85 -10.61 -3.67
CA PRO A 92 13.06 -11.17 -2.57
C PRO A 92 13.80 -12.26 -1.77
N ARG A 93 14.88 -12.82 -2.31
CA ARG A 93 15.74 -13.81 -1.61
C ARG A 93 16.77 -13.15 -0.71
N GLY A 94 17.00 -11.84 -0.88
CA GLY A 94 17.88 -11.02 -0.07
C GLY A 94 17.12 -10.14 0.92
N GLU A 95 17.77 -9.07 1.33
CA GLU A 95 17.14 -8.06 2.18
C GLU A 95 16.19 -7.18 1.35
N LEU A 96 14.90 -7.22 1.69
CA LEU A 96 13.89 -6.36 1.09
C LEU A 96 13.82 -5.03 1.86
N ALA A 97 14.88 -4.25 1.78
CA ALA A 97 14.97 -2.98 2.48
C ALA A 97 15.43 -1.85 1.55
N VAL A 98 14.87 -0.67 1.76
CA VAL A 98 15.29 0.59 1.15
C VAL A 98 15.17 1.71 2.18
N ASP A 99 15.91 2.80 1.99
CA ASP A 99 15.75 3.96 2.84
C ASP A 99 14.38 4.62 2.65
N SER A 100 13.77 5.02 3.77
CA SER A 100 12.54 5.82 3.76
C SER A 100 12.78 7.21 3.17
N VAL A 101 11.83 7.67 2.37
CA VAL A 101 11.81 9.04 1.84
C VAL A 101 10.83 9.96 2.60
N THR A 102 10.27 9.51 3.72
CA THR A 102 9.40 10.32 4.60
C THR A 102 10.07 11.62 5.06
N PRO A 103 11.40 11.68 5.35
CA PRO A 103 12.05 12.93 5.68
C PRO A 103 12.09 13.94 4.52
N LEU A 104 11.90 13.47 3.31
CA LEU A 104 11.90 14.29 2.10
C LEU A 104 10.47 14.76 1.74
N TRP A 105 9.50 13.84 1.83
CA TRP A 105 8.09 14.10 1.54
C TRP A 105 7.22 13.43 2.60
N ALA A 106 6.56 14.21 3.43
CA ALA A 106 5.71 13.69 4.50
C ALA A 106 4.60 12.74 4.00
N GLY A 107 4.10 12.95 2.77
CA GLY A 107 3.11 12.05 2.15
C GLY A 107 3.60 10.64 1.87
N ALA A 108 4.91 10.40 1.89
CA ALA A 108 5.48 9.07 1.73
C ALA A 108 5.10 8.10 2.86
N ASP A 109 4.81 8.61 4.06
CA ASP A 109 4.45 7.80 5.23
C ASP A 109 3.39 6.74 4.88
N TRP A 110 2.25 7.16 4.36
CA TRP A 110 1.15 6.26 4.03
C TRP A 110 1.48 5.33 2.87
N LEU A 111 2.16 5.83 1.86
CA LEU A 111 2.51 5.08 0.64
C LEU A 111 3.56 4.00 0.93
N GLU A 112 4.56 4.30 1.74
CA GLU A 112 5.57 3.33 2.18
C GLU A 112 4.96 2.23 3.06
N ARG A 113 4.03 2.58 3.94
CA ARG A 113 3.27 1.61 4.75
C ARG A 113 2.41 0.68 3.88
N GLU A 114 1.79 1.20 2.81
CA GLU A 114 1.05 0.37 1.86
C GLU A 114 1.98 -0.63 1.16
N VAL A 115 3.14 -0.18 0.67
CA VAL A 115 4.13 -1.06 0.05
C VAL A 115 4.66 -2.11 1.03
N TYR A 116 4.93 -1.72 2.28
CA TYR A 116 5.30 -2.65 3.34
C TYR A 116 4.19 -3.69 3.57
N ASP A 117 2.95 -3.26 3.71
CA ASP A 117 1.83 -4.14 4.00
C ASP A 117 1.54 -5.15 2.87
N MET A 118 1.66 -4.72 1.62
CA MET A 118 1.32 -5.53 0.45
C MET A 118 2.47 -6.39 -0.08
N PHE A 119 3.72 -5.93 0.04
CA PHE A 119 4.89 -6.58 -0.54
C PHE A 119 5.97 -6.98 0.46
N GLY A 120 5.96 -6.44 1.68
CA GLY A 120 6.95 -6.75 2.72
C GLY A 120 8.28 -6.00 2.56
N VAL A 121 8.31 -4.89 1.85
CA VAL A 121 9.50 -4.04 1.75
C VAL A 121 9.65 -3.23 3.03
N VAL A 122 10.80 -3.31 3.66
CA VAL A 122 11.13 -2.53 4.86
C VAL A 122 11.70 -1.18 4.45
N PHE A 123 11.13 -0.09 4.98
CA PHE A 123 11.62 1.26 4.75
C PHE A 123 12.45 1.73 5.95
N ALA A 124 13.78 1.69 5.80
CA ALA A 124 14.72 2.02 6.87
C ALA A 124 14.61 3.51 7.25
N GLY A 125 14.39 3.79 8.53
CA GLY A 125 14.19 5.16 9.02
C GLY A 125 12.77 5.71 8.86
N HIS A 126 11.80 4.88 8.49
CA HIS A 126 10.38 5.23 8.54
C HIS A 126 9.95 5.43 9.99
N PRO A 127 9.19 6.50 10.34
CA PRO A 127 8.86 6.83 11.72
C PRO A 127 7.92 5.82 12.39
N ASP A 128 7.00 5.20 11.63
CA ASP A 128 5.99 4.27 12.16
C ASP A 128 5.60 3.25 11.09
N LEU A 129 6.50 2.28 10.80
CA LEU A 129 6.30 1.27 9.78
C LEU A 129 5.43 0.12 10.32
N ARG A 130 4.13 0.21 10.09
CA ARG A 130 3.13 -0.81 10.44
C ARG A 130 2.13 -1.01 9.33
N ARG A 131 1.38 -2.11 9.36
CA ARG A 131 0.33 -2.38 8.36
C ARG A 131 -0.71 -1.26 8.32
N ILE A 132 -1.35 -1.07 7.17
CA ILE A 132 -2.33 -0.01 6.93
C ILE A 132 -3.62 -0.51 6.28
N LEU A 133 -3.53 -1.45 5.35
CA LEU A 133 -4.67 -2.03 4.64
C LEU A 133 -5.15 -3.32 5.29
N MET A 134 -4.20 -4.15 5.75
CA MET A 134 -4.52 -5.35 6.49
C MET A 134 -4.55 -5.03 7.99
N TRP A 135 -5.29 -5.81 8.77
CA TRP A 135 -5.30 -5.65 10.23
C TRP A 135 -3.93 -5.97 10.84
N GLU A 136 -3.64 -5.39 11.97
CA GLU A 136 -2.30 -5.37 12.57
C GLU A 136 -1.73 -6.77 12.82
N THR A 137 -2.58 -7.71 13.22
CA THR A 137 -2.18 -9.11 13.50
C THR A 137 -2.27 -10.02 12.27
N TYR A 138 -2.41 -9.47 11.06
CA TYR A 138 -2.45 -10.27 9.84
C TYR A 138 -1.12 -11.00 9.62
N ALA A 139 -1.15 -12.34 9.68
CA ALA A 139 0.03 -13.20 9.66
C ALA A 139 0.17 -14.05 8.40
N GLU A 140 -0.76 -13.95 7.43
CA GLU A 140 -0.72 -14.80 6.23
C GLU A 140 0.43 -14.46 5.27
N GLY A 141 1.00 -13.28 5.38
CA GLY A 141 2.09 -12.81 4.52
C GLY A 141 1.78 -11.49 3.83
N TYR A 142 2.16 -11.36 2.55
CA TYR A 142 2.04 -10.13 1.78
C TYR A 142 1.15 -10.38 0.56
N PRO A 143 -0.08 -9.81 0.54
CA PRO A 143 -1.13 -10.22 -0.40
C PRO A 143 -0.82 -9.96 -1.89
N LEU A 144 0.03 -8.98 -2.22
CA LEU A 144 0.34 -8.67 -3.62
C LEU A 144 1.60 -9.37 -4.14
N ARG A 145 2.26 -10.18 -3.33
CA ARG A 145 3.39 -11.01 -3.79
C ARG A 145 2.90 -12.17 -4.66
N LYS A 146 3.73 -12.56 -5.63
CA LYS A 146 3.40 -13.63 -6.60
C LYS A 146 3.34 -15.03 -5.97
N ASP A 147 4.00 -15.23 -4.83
CA ASP A 147 3.95 -16.45 -4.03
C ASP A 147 2.71 -16.52 -3.12
N PHE A 148 1.96 -15.43 -3.00
CA PHE A 148 0.74 -15.38 -2.20
C PHE A 148 -0.45 -15.98 -2.99
N PRO A 149 -1.21 -16.96 -2.44
CA PRO A 149 -2.31 -17.59 -3.14
C PRO A 149 -3.51 -16.64 -3.28
N LEU A 150 -4.16 -16.64 -4.46
CA LEU A 150 -5.31 -15.78 -4.76
C LEU A 150 -6.49 -15.89 -3.78
N ARG A 151 -6.63 -17.03 -3.12
CA ARG A 151 -7.72 -17.28 -2.15
C ARG A 151 -7.31 -17.00 -0.70
N GLY A 152 -6.08 -16.50 -0.47
CA GLY A 152 -5.50 -16.46 0.87
C GLY A 152 -5.05 -17.83 1.35
N ARG A 153 -4.42 -17.88 2.52
CA ARG A 153 -3.95 -19.12 3.18
C ARG A 153 -4.97 -19.68 4.15
N PHE A 154 -5.78 -18.80 4.74
CA PHE A 154 -6.87 -19.16 5.65
C PHE A 154 -8.24 -19.09 4.96
N SER A 155 -9.20 -19.80 5.52
CA SER A 155 -10.59 -19.68 5.07
C SER A 155 -11.13 -18.27 5.36
N ARG A 156 -12.12 -17.84 4.58
CA ARG A 156 -12.75 -16.52 4.78
C ARG A 156 -13.31 -16.35 6.20
N SER A 157 -13.89 -17.40 6.76
CA SER A 157 -14.42 -17.39 8.13
C SER A 157 -13.32 -17.20 9.18
N GLU A 158 -12.17 -17.81 8.96
CA GLU A 158 -11.01 -17.64 9.84
C GLU A 158 -10.43 -16.23 9.76
N GLN A 159 -10.29 -15.67 8.56
CA GLN A 159 -9.83 -14.29 8.35
C GLN A 159 -10.77 -13.29 9.03
N VAL A 160 -12.08 -13.45 8.86
CA VAL A 160 -13.09 -12.60 9.52
C VAL A 160 -12.98 -12.73 11.04
N ARG A 161 -12.85 -13.94 11.57
CA ARG A 161 -12.70 -14.17 13.01
C ARG A 161 -11.44 -13.48 13.55
N GLN A 162 -10.31 -13.57 12.86
CA GLN A 162 -9.07 -12.92 13.28
C GLN A 162 -9.21 -11.39 13.24
N ALA A 163 -9.79 -10.83 12.20
CA ALA A 163 -10.02 -9.39 12.09
C ALA A 163 -10.94 -8.87 13.21
N LEU A 164 -12.02 -9.57 13.51
CA LEU A 164 -12.96 -9.21 14.58
C LEU A 164 -12.34 -9.32 15.99
N ASN A 165 -11.46 -10.30 16.20
CA ASN A 165 -10.75 -10.44 17.51
C ASN A 165 -9.82 -9.27 17.80
N VAL A 166 -9.30 -8.60 16.79
CA VAL A 166 -8.41 -7.43 16.94
C VAL A 166 -9.19 -6.14 17.18
N ASN A 167 -10.37 -6.07 16.59
CA ASN A 167 -11.25 -4.91 16.75
C ASN A 167 -12.63 -5.36 17.24
N PRO A 168 -12.83 -5.47 18.58
CA PRO A 168 -14.10 -5.90 19.15
C PRO A 168 -15.29 -5.00 18.75
N GLU A 169 -15.04 -3.71 18.48
CA GLU A 169 -16.07 -2.77 18.05
C GLU A 169 -16.58 -3.08 16.63
N ALA A 170 -15.77 -3.73 15.80
CA ALA A 170 -16.21 -4.18 14.48
C ALA A 170 -17.20 -5.36 14.52
N ASN A 171 -17.40 -5.98 15.69
CA ASN A 171 -18.42 -7.01 15.88
C ASN A 171 -19.85 -6.41 15.87
N TYR A 172 -19.97 -5.10 16.01
CA TYR A 172 -21.25 -4.40 16.01
C TYR A 172 -21.31 -3.50 14.79
N SER A 173 -21.93 -3.98 13.70
CA SER A 173 -22.33 -3.06 12.63
C SER A 173 -23.41 -2.11 13.16
N MET A 174 -23.50 -0.89 12.60
CA MET A 174 -24.58 0.05 12.94
C MET A 174 -25.97 -0.58 12.73
N GLU A 175 -26.08 -1.50 11.78
CA GLU A 175 -27.32 -2.25 11.51
C GLU A 175 -27.60 -3.28 12.62
N GLU A 176 -26.59 -3.96 13.16
CA GLU A 176 -26.76 -4.92 14.26
C GLU A 176 -27.09 -4.23 15.57
N LEU A 177 -26.50 -3.07 15.86
CA LEU A 177 -26.86 -2.24 17.01
C LEU A 177 -28.31 -1.75 16.89
N SER A 178 -28.70 -1.29 15.68
CA SER A 178 -30.07 -0.86 15.40
C SER A 178 -31.08 -2.00 15.53
N ILE A 179 -30.71 -3.22 15.10
CA ILE A 179 -31.56 -4.41 15.24
C ILE A 179 -31.66 -4.85 16.70
N ALA A 180 -30.55 -4.79 17.46
CA ALA A 180 -30.55 -5.13 18.90
C ALA A 180 -31.42 -4.15 19.71
N GLU A 181 -31.27 -2.84 19.47
CA GLU A 181 -32.13 -1.82 20.12
C GLU A 181 -33.60 -1.98 19.71
N ALA A 182 -33.87 -2.18 18.41
CA ALA A 182 -35.21 -2.42 17.92
C ALA A 182 -35.84 -3.70 18.50
N TYR A 183 -35.03 -4.74 18.76
CA TYR A 183 -35.48 -5.97 19.40
C TYR A 183 -35.92 -5.74 20.85
N ASP A 184 -35.18 -4.90 21.59
CA ASP A 184 -35.50 -4.58 22.98
C ASP A 184 -36.74 -3.69 23.13
N GLU A 185 -37.05 -2.89 22.11
CA GLU A 185 -38.24 -2.09 22.03
C GLU A 185 -39.52 -2.85 21.57
N LEU A 186 -39.35 -4.08 21.06
CA LEU A 186 -40.48 -4.90 20.63
C LEU A 186 -41.38 -5.30 21.80
N PRO A 187 -42.72 -5.34 21.61
CA PRO A 187 -43.65 -5.94 22.57
C PRO A 187 -43.24 -7.36 22.98
N GLY A 188 -43.51 -7.73 24.24
CA GLY A 188 -43.03 -9.01 24.80
C GLY A 188 -43.52 -10.24 24.05
N ASP A 189 -44.72 -10.23 23.52
CA ASP A 189 -45.30 -11.29 22.68
C ASP A 189 -44.56 -11.44 21.34
N MET A 190 -44.11 -10.34 20.75
CA MET A 190 -43.36 -10.35 19.49
C MET A 190 -41.93 -10.85 19.69
N ARG A 191 -41.30 -10.49 20.80
CA ARG A 191 -39.97 -11.03 21.18
C ARG A 191 -40.01 -12.54 21.37
N GLU A 192 -41.06 -13.04 22.01
CA GLU A 192 -41.24 -14.48 22.25
C GLU A 192 -41.50 -15.27 20.96
N ARG A 193 -42.24 -14.70 20.01
CA ARG A 193 -42.47 -15.27 18.67
C ARG A 193 -41.19 -15.35 17.85
N LEU A 194 -40.37 -14.30 17.86
CA LEU A 194 -39.06 -14.28 17.21
C LEU A 194 -38.11 -15.32 17.81
N ARG A 195 -38.12 -15.49 19.14
CA ARG A 195 -37.33 -16.55 19.82
C ARG A 195 -37.73 -17.94 19.38
N ARG A 196 -39.02 -18.19 19.10
CA ARG A 196 -39.53 -19.47 18.60
C ARG A 196 -39.29 -19.71 17.13
N GLY A 197 -38.71 -18.73 16.40
CA GLY A 197 -38.49 -18.82 14.95
C GLY A 197 -39.77 -18.77 14.11
N GLU A 198 -40.86 -18.30 14.67
CA GLU A 198 -42.14 -18.18 13.96
C GLU A 198 -42.08 -16.94 13.04
N ARG A 199 -41.90 -17.18 11.73
CA ARG A 199 -42.03 -16.11 10.71
C ARG A 199 -43.47 -15.61 10.69
N GLY A 200 -43.64 -14.31 10.92
CA GLY A 200 -44.96 -13.67 10.79
C GLY A 200 -45.55 -13.92 9.39
N LYS A 201 -46.77 -14.43 9.32
CA LYS A 201 -47.51 -14.43 8.08
C LYS A 201 -47.77 -12.98 7.70
N VAL A 202 -47.20 -12.55 6.57
CA VAL A 202 -47.59 -11.31 5.91
C VAL A 202 -49.09 -11.46 5.62
N ARG A 203 -49.93 -10.62 6.21
CA ARG A 203 -51.34 -10.50 5.82
C ARG A 203 -51.32 -9.81 4.46
N ASP A 204 -51.57 -10.58 3.41
CA ASP A 204 -51.97 -10.00 2.15
C ASP A 204 -53.26 -9.22 2.41
N SER A 205 -53.17 -7.89 2.34
CA SER A 205 -54.33 -6.99 2.37
C SER A 205 -55.04 -7.08 1.03
N GLU A 206 -56.24 -7.58 1.03
CA GLU A 206 -57.20 -7.40 -0.05
C GLU A 206 -57.45 -5.92 -0.33
#